data_a9017dc179b82a7bbaeab160d60144b8
#
_entry.id   a9017dc179b82a7bbaeab160d60144b8
#
_cell.length_a   1.000
_cell.length_b   1.000
_cell.length_c   1.000
_cell.angle_alpha   90.00
_cell.angle_beta   90.00
_cell.angle_gamma   90.00
#
_symmetry.space_group_name_H-M   'P 1'
#
loop_
_entity.id
_entity.type
_entity.pdbx_description
1 polymer ?
#
loop_
_entity_poly.entity_id
_entity_poly.type
_entity_poly.pdbx_seq_one_letter_code
_entity_poly.pdbx_strand_id
1 'polypeptide(L)'
;MSGSGSRSRKTPWSDTVPLPRPQQQKPNSSPLYHSPDPSSPFSVEMSTATVSAVPRRSVFLGVDVGTGSARAGLLDENGKLLGTSSSPIQIWKERDCVEQSSTDIWHAICAAVKSACSLANVSGQEVTGIGFAATCSLVAVDADGAPVSVSWSGDSRRNIIVWMDHRAVKQAEKINSSNSPVLQYCGGALSPEMQPPKVLLSFFLVLYLFVLVLKILQLLWVKENLQESWSMVFRWMDLSDWLSYRATGDDTRSLCTTVCKWTYLGHAHMQQMNEKDSQNMEACGWDDDFWEEIGLGDLIDGHHAKIGRSVAFPGHPLGSGLTPTAAKELGLEAGTPVGTSLIDAHAGGVGIMESVPLPDTYSDVKEHDKEAICHRMALVCGTSTCHMAVSQSKLFIPGVWGPFWSAMIPEYWLTEGGQSATGALLDYIIENHVASPRLANHAASQNISLFELLNNKLRTIMDDIKAPFLAALTQDVHVLPDFHGNRSPVADPKAKGIICGMTLDTSDRQLALLYLAAVQGIAYGTRHIVEHCNAHGHTIDMLLACGGLSRNPVFVQEHVDIIGCPIVLPRESESVLLGAAILGAVAAKKYASLSEAMRALNAAARFTLLNIKPIF
;
A
#
# COMPACT_ATOMS: atom_id res chain seq x y z
N MET A 1 17.26 59.36 -11.18
CA MET A 1 17.66 59.53 -12.59
C MET A 1 17.91 58.15 -13.12
N SER A 2 16.92 57.68 -13.81
CA SER A 2 16.76 57.31 -15.22
C SER A 2 17.59 56.04 -15.57
N GLY A 3 17.09 55.03 -16.18
CA GLY A 3 15.85 54.81 -16.87
C GLY A 3 15.78 53.39 -17.41
N SER A 4 14.61 53.03 -17.66
CA SER A 4 13.99 51.87 -18.28
C SER A 4 14.65 51.32 -19.55
N GLY A 5 14.49 50.03 -19.77
CA GLY A 5 14.79 49.37 -21.05
C GLY A 5 14.27 47.93 -21.13
N SER A 6 12.97 47.77 -21.33
CA SER A 6 12.35 46.51 -21.71
C SER A 6 12.69 46.15 -23.15
N ARG A 7 13.15 44.92 -23.42
CA ARG A 7 13.15 44.32 -24.75
C ARG A 7 12.51 42.96 -24.75
N SER A 8 11.29 42.90 -25.27
CA SER A 8 10.59 41.70 -25.71
C SER A 8 11.35 41.07 -26.89
N ARG A 9 11.62 39.76 -26.85
CA ARG A 9 11.98 38.98 -28.02
C ARG A 9 10.78 38.12 -28.43
N LYS A 10 10.29 38.41 -29.62
CA LYS A 10 9.30 37.65 -30.38
C LYS A 10 9.93 36.34 -30.85
N THR A 11 9.21 35.27 -30.74
CA THR A 11 9.41 34.01 -31.48
C THR A 11 8.86 34.13 -32.90
N PRO A 12 9.49 33.57 -33.92
CA PRO A 12 8.77 33.15 -35.12
C PRO A 12 8.87 31.65 -35.33
N TRP A 13 7.84 31.11 -35.85
CA TRP A 13 7.67 30.10 -36.90
C TRP A 13 6.49 29.20 -36.61
N SER A 14 5.39 29.54 -37.26
CA SER A 14 4.29 28.65 -37.61
C SER A 14 4.48 28.27 -39.07
N ASP A 15 4.63 26.98 -39.36
CA ASP A 15 4.37 26.42 -40.68
C ASP A 15 3.50 25.18 -40.52
N THR A 16 2.26 25.37 -40.90
CA THR A 16 1.24 24.33 -41.04
C THR A 16 1.35 23.68 -42.40
N VAL A 17 1.60 22.38 -42.41
CA VAL A 17 1.48 21.51 -43.60
C VAL A 17 0.07 20.88 -43.59
N PRO A 18 -0.70 20.95 -44.68
CA PRO A 18 -2.04 20.38 -44.70
C PRO A 18 -2.02 18.88 -45.02
N LEU A 19 -2.81 18.11 -44.30
CA LEU A 19 -3.12 16.68 -44.54
C LEU A 19 -4.07 16.50 -45.71
N PRO A 20 -3.95 15.44 -46.54
CA PRO A 20 -4.81 15.18 -47.66
C PRO A 20 -6.17 14.58 -47.22
N ARG A 21 -7.25 15.01 -47.92
CA ARG A 21 -8.64 14.55 -47.74
C ARG A 21 -8.81 13.12 -48.26
N PRO A 22 -9.66 12.28 -47.64
CA PRO A 22 -10.01 10.97 -48.19
C PRO A 22 -10.98 11.07 -49.37
N GLN A 23 -10.72 10.27 -50.38
CA GLN A 23 -11.57 10.13 -51.60
C GLN A 23 -12.87 9.38 -51.26
N GLN A 24 -14.00 9.93 -51.73
CA GLN A 24 -15.29 9.29 -51.74
C GLN A 24 -15.36 8.23 -52.86
N GLN A 25 -15.67 6.99 -52.51
CA GLN A 25 -16.09 5.96 -53.48
C GLN A 25 -17.60 5.96 -53.63
N LYS A 26 -18.05 5.96 -54.85
CA LYS A 26 -19.45 5.86 -55.26
C LYS A 26 -19.99 4.43 -55.11
N PRO A 27 -21.29 4.24 -54.84
CA PRO A 27 -21.89 2.92 -54.68
C PRO A 27 -22.20 2.23 -56.01
N ASN A 28 -21.91 0.93 -56.08
CA ASN A 28 -22.30 0.07 -57.18
C ASN A 28 -23.70 -0.53 -56.95
N SER A 29 -24.42 -0.63 -58.03
CA SER A 29 -25.81 -1.05 -58.22
C SER A 29 -26.12 -2.49 -57.82
N SER A 30 -27.31 -2.65 -57.22
CA SER A 30 -27.96 -3.93 -56.88
C SER A 30 -28.52 -4.65 -58.11
N PRO A 31 -28.59 -5.98 -58.09
CA PRO A 31 -29.51 -6.72 -58.95
C PRO A 31 -30.85 -7.02 -58.27
N LEU A 32 -31.91 -6.94 -59.07
CA LEU A 32 -33.31 -7.23 -58.80
C LEU A 32 -33.53 -8.68 -58.34
N TYR A 33 -34.27 -8.86 -57.23
CA TYR A 33 -34.86 -10.15 -56.87
C TYR A 33 -36.39 -10.15 -57.14
N HIS A 34 -36.84 -11.20 -57.84
CA HIS A 34 -38.24 -11.55 -58.07
C HIS A 34 -38.90 -12.06 -56.78
N SER A 35 -40.15 -11.67 -56.56
CA SER A 35 -41.01 -12.19 -55.50
C SER A 35 -41.65 -13.53 -55.95
N PRO A 36 -41.77 -14.53 -55.06
CA PRO A 36 -42.68 -15.65 -55.25
C PRO A 36 -44.00 -15.48 -54.46
N ASP A 37 -45.02 -16.04 -54.96
CA ASP A 37 -46.45 -16.09 -54.66
C ASP A 37 -46.79 -16.77 -53.32
N PRO A 38 -47.80 -16.35 -52.54
CA PRO A 38 -48.17 -16.88 -51.27
C PRO A 38 -49.27 -17.96 -51.37
N SER A 39 -48.89 -19.26 -51.30
CA SER A 39 -49.86 -20.28 -50.91
C SER A 39 -49.19 -21.63 -50.60
N SER A 40 -48.84 -21.88 -49.31
CA SER A 40 -48.97 -23.21 -48.68
C SER A 40 -48.64 -23.16 -47.20
N PRO A 41 -49.32 -23.90 -46.31
CA PRO A 41 -49.10 -23.85 -44.89
C PRO A 41 -48.05 -24.92 -44.51
N PHE A 42 -46.85 -24.48 -44.17
CA PHE A 42 -45.89 -25.31 -43.41
C PHE A 42 -45.73 -24.72 -42.02
N SER A 43 -46.17 -25.46 -41.02
CA SER A 43 -45.88 -25.24 -39.62
C SER A 43 -44.39 -25.43 -39.38
N VAL A 44 -43.68 -24.33 -39.11
CA VAL A 44 -42.31 -24.38 -38.62
C VAL A 44 -42.35 -24.32 -37.10
N GLU A 45 -42.04 -25.44 -36.44
CA GLU A 45 -41.70 -25.48 -35.05
C GLU A 45 -40.48 -24.56 -34.82
N MET A 46 -40.71 -23.44 -34.14
CA MET A 46 -39.63 -22.60 -33.63
C MET A 46 -38.93 -23.36 -32.50
N SER A 47 -37.88 -24.07 -32.84
CA SER A 47 -36.86 -24.50 -31.88
C SER A 47 -36.26 -23.23 -31.27
N THR A 48 -36.60 -22.94 -30.02
CA THR A 48 -35.87 -21.96 -29.19
C THR A 48 -34.48 -22.51 -28.96
N ALA A 49 -33.56 -22.19 -29.85
CA ALA A 49 -32.15 -22.36 -29.59
C ALA A 49 -31.82 -21.45 -28.39
N THR A 50 -31.65 -22.07 -27.23
CA THR A 50 -30.99 -21.44 -26.09
C THR A 50 -29.61 -21.00 -26.56
N VAL A 51 -29.46 -19.69 -26.78
CA VAL A 51 -28.16 -19.07 -26.96
C VAL A 51 -27.39 -19.39 -25.67
N SER A 52 -26.48 -20.36 -25.76
CA SER A 52 -25.54 -20.63 -24.67
C SER A 52 -24.80 -19.32 -24.41
N ALA A 53 -25.09 -18.70 -23.29
CA ALA A 53 -24.36 -17.51 -22.84
C ALA A 53 -22.88 -17.89 -22.82
N VAL A 54 -22.07 -17.26 -23.65
CA VAL A 54 -20.61 -17.32 -23.54
C VAL A 54 -20.30 -17.02 -22.08
N PRO A 55 -19.54 -17.87 -21.36
CA PRO A 55 -19.24 -17.62 -19.97
C PRO A 55 -18.60 -16.24 -19.85
N ARG A 56 -19.25 -15.33 -19.12
CA ARG A 56 -18.72 -13.98 -18.87
C ARG A 56 -17.38 -14.13 -18.19
N ARG A 57 -16.34 -13.55 -18.77
CA ARG A 57 -15.01 -13.47 -18.16
C ARG A 57 -15.14 -12.76 -16.81
N SER A 58 -14.67 -13.36 -15.73
CA SER A 58 -14.65 -12.71 -14.42
C SER A 58 -13.43 -11.79 -14.35
N VAL A 59 -13.66 -10.50 -14.13
CA VAL A 59 -12.62 -9.49 -13.97
C VAL A 59 -12.74 -8.88 -12.58
N PHE A 60 -11.63 -8.76 -11.87
CA PHE A 60 -11.57 -8.17 -10.54
C PHE A 60 -10.82 -6.85 -10.59
N LEU A 61 -11.36 -5.82 -9.93
CA LEU A 61 -10.76 -4.51 -9.83
C LEU A 61 -10.06 -4.36 -8.48
N GLY A 62 -8.75 -4.12 -8.52
CA GLY A 62 -7.98 -3.65 -7.39
C GLY A 62 -7.74 -2.15 -7.49
N VAL A 63 -8.01 -1.43 -6.40
CA VAL A 63 -7.70 0.00 -6.26
C VAL A 63 -6.71 0.18 -5.12
N ASP A 64 -5.66 0.97 -5.37
CA ASP A 64 -4.63 1.27 -4.39
C ASP A 64 -4.37 2.78 -4.32
N VAL A 65 -4.43 3.33 -3.12
CA VAL A 65 -4.14 4.74 -2.86
C VAL A 65 -2.85 4.86 -2.06
N GLY A 66 -1.76 5.09 -2.77
CA GLY A 66 -0.48 5.42 -2.17
C GLY A 66 -0.37 6.90 -1.77
N THR A 67 0.79 7.32 -1.28
CA THR A 67 1.00 8.69 -0.79
C THR A 67 0.83 9.76 -1.87
N GLY A 68 1.21 9.50 -3.11
CA GLY A 68 1.23 10.50 -4.20
C GLY A 68 0.28 10.24 -5.35
N SER A 69 -0.39 9.10 -5.39
CA SER A 69 -1.29 8.73 -6.50
C SER A 69 -2.32 7.68 -6.10
N ALA A 70 -3.46 7.69 -6.79
CA ALA A 70 -4.42 6.60 -6.82
C ALA A 70 -4.15 5.72 -8.05
N ARG A 71 -4.14 4.39 -7.88
CA ARG A 71 -3.92 3.41 -8.93
C ARG A 71 -5.11 2.46 -9.04
N ALA A 72 -5.41 2.01 -10.24
CA ALA A 72 -6.42 0.99 -10.49
C ALA A 72 -5.85 -0.09 -11.41
N GLY A 73 -6.17 -1.36 -11.14
CA GLY A 73 -5.75 -2.50 -11.94
C GLY A 73 -6.88 -3.50 -12.11
N LEU A 74 -7.03 -4.00 -13.32
CA LEU A 74 -7.98 -5.03 -13.67
C LEU A 74 -7.25 -6.36 -13.85
N LEU A 75 -7.68 -7.38 -13.14
CA LEU A 75 -7.08 -8.71 -13.15
C LEU A 75 -8.10 -9.75 -13.59
N ASP A 76 -7.63 -10.75 -14.31
CA ASP A 76 -8.46 -11.89 -14.68
C ASP A 76 -8.54 -12.94 -13.56
N GLU A 77 -9.29 -14.00 -13.80
CA GLU A 77 -9.49 -15.12 -12.86
C GLU A 77 -8.23 -15.97 -12.60
N ASN A 78 -7.12 -15.67 -13.30
CA ASN A 78 -5.81 -16.28 -13.07
C ASN A 78 -4.83 -15.31 -12.38
N GLY A 79 -5.30 -14.16 -11.91
CA GLY A 79 -4.47 -13.12 -11.29
C GLY A 79 -3.56 -12.38 -12.26
N LYS A 80 -3.81 -12.48 -13.59
CA LYS A 80 -3.03 -11.75 -14.59
C LYS A 80 -3.57 -10.32 -14.75
N LEU A 81 -2.68 -9.35 -14.70
CA LEU A 81 -3.00 -7.95 -14.94
C LEU A 81 -3.37 -7.72 -16.42
N LEU A 82 -4.57 -7.19 -16.66
CA LEU A 82 -5.13 -6.88 -17.98
C LEU A 82 -4.85 -5.44 -18.38
N GLY A 83 -4.88 -4.53 -17.43
CA GLY A 83 -4.60 -3.13 -17.60
C GLY A 83 -4.54 -2.40 -16.28
N THR A 84 -3.73 -1.36 -16.23
CA THR A 84 -3.58 -0.52 -15.05
C THR A 84 -3.44 0.94 -15.44
N SER A 85 -3.86 1.82 -14.54
CA SER A 85 -3.70 3.25 -14.68
C SER A 85 -3.48 3.92 -13.33
N SER A 86 -2.85 5.09 -13.36
CA SER A 86 -2.55 5.90 -12.18
C SER A 86 -3.00 7.34 -12.41
N SER A 87 -3.48 7.99 -11.34
CA SER A 87 -3.82 9.41 -11.32
C SER A 87 -3.16 10.06 -10.10
N PRO A 88 -2.49 11.22 -10.25
CA PRO A 88 -1.86 11.92 -9.12
C PRO A 88 -2.92 12.45 -8.16
N ILE A 89 -2.54 12.58 -6.89
CA ILE A 89 -3.36 13.18 -5.83
C ILE A 89 -2.64 14.35 -5.18
N GLN A 90 -3.43 15.32 -4.72
CA GLN A 90 -2.90 16.51 -4.05
C GLN A 90 -2.42 16.18 -2.63
N ILE A 91 -1.24 16.66 -2.26
CA ILE A 91 -0.67 16.59 -0.93
C ILE A 91 -0.22 17.97 -0.47
N TRP A 92 -0.54 18.31 0.77
CA TRP A 92 -0.03 19.52 1.44
C TRP A 92 0.98 19.12 2.51
N LYS A 93 2.15 19.77 2.48
CA LYS A 93 3.23 19.56 3.45
C LYS A 93 3.59 20.89 4.08
N GLU A 94 3.30 21.05 5.36
CA GLU A 94 3.58 22.27 6.11
C GLU A 94 4.21 21.90 7.46
N ARG A 95 5.52 22.13 7.62
CA ARG A 95 6.31 21.70 8.79
C ARG A 95 6.18 20.19 9.02
N ASP A 96 5.64 19.80 10.19
CA ASP A 96 5.42 18.40 10.58
C ASP A 96 4.06 17.86 10.12
N CYS A 97 3.23 18.70 9.51
CA CYS A 97 1.90 18.33 9.03
C CYS A 97 1.92 17.89 7.58
N VAL A 98 1.28 16.78 7.29
CA VAL A 98 1.10 16.24 5.94
C VAL A 98 -0.37 15.87 5.77
N GLU A 99 -1.05 16.51 4.82
CA GLU A 99 -2.50 16.43 4.68
C GLU A 99 -2.93 16.18 3.25
N GLN A 100 -4.10 15.56 3.07
CA GLN A 100 -4.70 15.23 1.78
C GLN A 100 -6.20 15.51 1.79
N SER A 101 -6.84 15.35 0.62
CA SER A 101 -8.27 15.52 0.38
C SER A 101 -8.92 14.20 0.00
N SER A 102 -9.94 13.81 0.75
CA SER A 102 -10.74 12.62 0.41
C SER A 102 -11.49 12.81 -0.91
N THR A 103 -11.98 14.01 -1.20
CA THR A 103 -12.66 14.33 -2.46
C THR A 103 -11.71 14.24 -3.65
N ASP A 104 -10.50 14.78 -3.53
CA ASP A 104 -9.48 14.69 -4.58
C ASP A 104 -9.07 13.24 -4.85
N ILE A 105 -8.82 12.47 -3.79
CA ILE A 105 -8.51 11.03 -3.90
C ILE A 105 -9.62 10.28 -4.63
N TRP A 106 -10.90 10.52 -4.29
CA TRP A 106 -12.00 9.85 -4.97
C TRP A 106 -12.07 10.18 -6.46
N HIS A 107 -11.85 11.46 -6.82
CA HIS A 107 -11.79 11.87 -8.23
C HIS A 107 -10.63 11.20 -8.97
N ALA A 108 -9.46 11.09 -8.33
CA ALA A 108 -8.30 10.41 -8.90
C ALA A 108 -8.57 8.91 -9.11
N ILE A 109 -9.25 8.25 -8.16
CA ILE A 109 -9.69 6.86 -8.31
C ILE A 109 -10.62 6.71 -9.50
N CYS A 110 -11.65 7.56 -9.61
CA CYS A 110 -12.59 7.52 -10.73
C CYS A 110 -11.88 7.68 -12.08
N ALA A 111 -10.89 8.56 -12.17
CA ALA A 111 -10.08 8.74 -13.37
C ALA A 111 -9.23 7.50 -13.68
N ALA A 112 -8.55 6.95 -12.66
CA ALA A 112 -7.70 5.77 -12.80
C ALA A 112 -8.51 4.53 -13.22
N VAL A 113 -9.68 4.29 -12.60
CA VAL A 113 -10.57 3.14 -12.93
C VAL A 113 -11.06 3.21 -14.37
N LYS A 114 -11.59 4.36 -14.80
CA LYS A 114 -12.06 4.54 -16.18
C LYS A 114 -10.94 4.35 -17.20
N SER A 115 -9.76 4.89 -16.90
CA SER A 115 -8.59 4.73 -17.77
C SER A 115 -8.11 3.28 -17.81
N ALA A 116 -8.06 2.58 -16.67
CA ALA A 116 -7.68 1.17 -16.62
C ALA A 116 -8.66 0.28 -17.40
N CYS A 117 -9.97 0.50 -17.27
CA CYS A 117 -11.01 -0.19 -18.06
C CYS A 117 -10.81 0.02 -19.56
N SER A 118 -10.55 1.26 -19.97
CA SER A 118 -10.28 1.58 -21.37
C SER A 118 -9.01 0.89 -21.91
N LEU A 119 -7.92 0.92 -21.15
CA LEU A 119 -6.64 0.28 -21.53
C LEU A 119 -6.74 -1.24 -21.60
N ALA A 120 -7.52 -1.85 -20.69
CA ALA A 120 -7.76 -3.29 -20.66
C ALA A 120 -8.82 -3.75 -21.69
N ASN A 121 -9.51 -2.82 -22.33
CA ASN A 121 -10.70 -3.09 -23.15
C ASN A 121 -11.74 -3.94 -22.40
N VAL A 122 -12.04 -3.55 -21.15
CA VAL A 122 -13.01 -4.18 -20.26
C VAL A 122 -14.14 -3.19 -20.00
N SER A 123 -15.38 -3.64 -20.19
CA SER A 123 -16.55 -2.83 -19.85
C SER A 123 -16.80 -2.87 -18.34
N GLY A 124 -17.42 -1.83 -17.79
CA GLY A 124 -17.76 -1.79 -16.36
C GLY A 124 -18.68 -2.93 -15.90
N GLN A 125 -19.43 -3.54 -16.82
CA GLN A 125 -20.31 -4.69 -16.55
C GLN A 125 -19.56 -6.02 -16.43
N GLU A 126 -18.32 -6.10 -16.86
CA GLU A 126 -17.47 -7.29 -16.74
C GLU A 126 -16.74 -7.34 -15.39
N VAL A 127 -16.70 -6.21 -14.66
CA VAL A 127 -16.10 -6.15 -13.31
C VAL A 127 -17.04 -6.83 -12.33
N THR A 128 -16.60 -7.96 -11.79
CA THR A 128 -17.41 -8.84 -10.93
C THR A 128 -17.14 -8.64 -9.43
N GLY A 129 -16.08 -7.92 -9.06
CA GLY A 129 -15.76 -7.63 -7.67
C GLY A 129 -14.68 -6.55 -7.55
N ILE A 130 -14.72 -5.79 -6.46
CA ILE A 130 -13.85 -4.65 -6.21
C ILE A 130 -13.24 -4.76 -4.81
N GLY A 131 -11.95 -4.46 -4.70
CA GLY A 131 -11.28 -4.27 -3.42
C GLY A 131 -10.46 -2.99 -3.40
N PHE A 132 -10.40 -2.39 -2.21
CA PHE A 132 -9.64 -1.16 -1.95
C PHE A 132 -8.47 -1.45 -1.02
N ALA A 133 -7.34 -0.84 -1.35
CA ALA A 133 -6.19 -0.73 -0.47
C ALA A 133 -5.74 0.74 -0.40
N ALA A 134 -5.24 1.18 0.73
CA ALA A 134 -4.73 2.54 0.87
C ALA A 134 -3.68 2.63 1.97
N THR A 135 -2.88 3.71 1.93
CA THR A 135 -2.04 4.11 3.07
C THR A 135 -2.89 4.29 4.32
N CYS A 136 -2.35 3.95 5.48
CA CYS A 136 -3.02 4.09 6.78
C CYS A 136 -3.12 5.56 7.23
N SER A 137 -3.92 6.34 6.52
CA SER A 137 -4.16 7.77 6.78
C SER A 137 -5.52 7.98 7.45
N LEU A 138 -5.63 8.97 8.34
CA LEU A 138 -6.83 9.25 9.11
C LEU A 138 -7.75 10.22 8.39
N VAL A 139 -8.99 9.82 8.13
CA VAL A 139 -10.03 10.62 7.45
C VAL A 139 -11.06 11.10 8.45
N ALA A 140 -11.45 12.39 8.35
CA ALA A 140 -12.49 13.03 9.15
C ALA A 140 -13.68 13.40 8.26
N VAL A 141 -14.90 12.92 8.64
CA VAL A 141 -16.15 13.27 7.97
C VAL A 141 -17.27 13.54 8.96
N ASP A 142 -18.25 14.34 8.58
CA ASP A 142 -19.46 14.60 9.35
C ASP A 142 -20.51 13.48 9.20
N ALA A 143 -21.71 13.73 9.72
CA ALA A 143 -22.81 12.77 9.69
C ALA A 143 -23.30 12.45 8.27
N ASP A 144 -23.21 13.40 7.36
CA ASP A 144 -23.61 13.27 5.95
C ASP A 144 -22.49 12.71 5.09
N GLY A 145 -21.30 12.48 5.67
CA GLY A 145 -20.09 12.00 4.98
C GLY A 145 -19.31 13.12 4.27
N ALA A 146 -19.62 14.39 4.55
CA ALA A 146 -18.87 15.52 4.02
C ALA A 146 -17.53 15.72 4.75
N PRO A 147 -16.48 16.22 4.07
CA PRO A 147 -15.18 16.40 4.66
C PRO A 147 -15.15 17.44 5.79
N VAL A 148 -14.53 17.09 6.92
CA VAL A 148 -14.27 18.01 8.04
C VAL A 148 -12.77 18.31 8.11
N SER A 149 -12.39 19.60 8.19
CA SER A 149 -10.98 20.00 8.19
C SER A 149 -10.21 19.44 9.38
N VAL A 150 -9.02 18.90 9.13
CA VAL A 150 -8.01 18.52 10.13
C VAL A 150 -6.78 19.44 10.10
N SER A 151 -6.91 20.58 9.40
CA SER A 151 -5.86 21.57 9.17
C SER A 151 -6.07 22.84 10.00
N TRP A 152 -4.96 23.45 10.44
CA TRP A 152 -4.99 24.78 11.03
C TRP A 152 -5.61 25.87 10.13
N SER A 153 -5.62 25.63 8.81
CA SER A 153 -6.22 26.56 7.85
C SER A 153 -7.74 26.59 7.88
N GLY A 154 -8.41 25.59 8.50
CA GLY A 154 -9.86 25.41 8.43
C GLY A 154 -10.37 24.98 7.05
N ASP A 155 -9.48 24.70 6.10
CA ASP A 155 -9.85 24.26 4.74
C ASP A 155 -10.41 22.83 4.78
N SER A 156 -11.70 22.65 4.51
CA SER A 156 -12.38 21.36 4.50
C SER A 156 -11.85 20.39 3.45
N ARG A 157 -11.15 20.87 2.42
CA ARG A 157 -10.45 20.00 1.47
C ARG A 157 -9.28 19.24 2.12
N ARG A 158 -8.77 19.74 3.24
CA ARG A 158 -7.66 19.14 4.00
C ARG A 158 -8.26 18.34 5.18
N ASN A 159 -8.91 17.23 4.86
CA ASN A 159 -9.64 16.39 5.82
C ASN A 159 -8.98 15.03 6.10
N ILE A 160 -7.75 14.84 5.62
CA ILE A 160 -6.97 13.62 5.84
C ILE A 160 -5.63 13.97 6.47
N ILE A 161 -5.28 13.31 7.57
CA ILE A 161 -3.94 13.31 8.15
C ILE A 161 -3.19 12.09 7.59
N VAL A 162 -2.09 12.33 6.86
CA VAL A 162 -1.34 11.28 6.15
C VAL A 162 -0.51 10.45 7.13
N TRP A 163 -0.25 9.18 6.82
CA TRP A 163 0.51 8.24 7.67
C TRP A 163 1.89 8.77 8.10
N MET A 164 2.59 9.53 7.24
CA MET A 164 3.90 10.12 7.51
C MET A 164 3.85 11.47 8.25
N ASP A 165 2.71 11.87 8.75
CA ASP A 165 2.53 13.09 9.54
C ASP A 165 3.12 12.91 10.94
N HIS A 166 4.02 13.78 11.35
CA HIS A 166 4.76 13.70 12.62
C HIS A 166 4.28 14.69 13.68
N ARG A 167 3.11 15.33 13.48
CA ARG A 167 2.55 16.26 14.49
C ARG A 167 2.34 15.63 15.88
N ALA A 168 2.43 14.31 16.01
CA ALA A 168 2.01 13.50 17.15
C ALA A 168 3.09 12.79 17.96
N VAL A 169 4.37 13.09 17.74
CA VAL A 169 5.50 12.40 18.39
C VAL A 169 5.40 12.44 19.93
N LYS A 170 5.06 13.60 20.51
CA LYS A 170 5.00 13.76 21.97
C LYS A 170 3.88 12.96 22.63
N GLN A 171 2.78 12.73 21.92
CA GLN A 171 1.68 11.93 22.45
C GLN A 171 1.99 10.45 22.37
N ALA A 172 2.70 10.00 21.33
CA ALA A 172 3.25 8.66 21.31
C ALA A 172 4.13 8.41 22.54
N GLU A 173 5.07 9.33 22.84
CA GLU A 173 5.92 9.24 24.04
C GLU A 173 5.09 9.11 25.32
N LYS A 174 3.99 9.84 25.41
CA LYS A 174 3.16 9.87 26.59
C LYS A 174 2.31 8.61 26.80
N ILE A 175 1.69 8.03 25.74
CA ILE A 175 1.00 6.75 25.88
C ILE A 175 1.97 5.64 26.19
N ASN A 176 3.11 5.64 25.50
CA ASN A 176 4.13 4.64 25.74
C ASN A 176 4.62 4.65 27.21
N SER A 177 4.50 5.80 27.90
CA SER A 177 4.82 5.91 29.31
C SER A 177 3.69 5.41 30.25
N SER A 178 2.47 5.16 29.77
CA SER A 178 1.36 4.64 30.58
C SER A 178 1.52 3.17 30.95
N ASN A 179 2.32 2.41 30.18
CA ASN A 179 2.47 0.96 30.32
C ASN A 179 1.14 0.18 30.22
N SER A 180 0.17 0.70 29.48
CA SER A 180 -1.12 0.03 29.29
C SER A 180 -0.94 -1.38 28.69
N PRO A 181 -1.70 -2.40 29.15
CA PRO A 181 -1.62 -3.76 28.61
C PRO A 181 -1.90 -3.84 27.10
N VAL A 182 -2.63 -2.88 26.55
CA VAL A 182 -2.92 -2.79 25.11
C VAL A 182 -1.65 -2.63 24.28
N LEU A 183 -0.58 -2.00 24.84
CA LEU A 183 0.70 -1.79 24.14
C LEU A 183 1.40 -3.10 23.75
N GLN A 184 1.18 -4.20 24.48
CA GLN A 184 1.73 -5.50 24.13
C GLN A 184 1.27 -6.01 22.73
N TYR A 185 0.17 -5.48 22.20
CA TYR A 185 -0.31 -5.80 20.84
C TYR A 185 0.24 -4.85 19.79
N CYS A 186 1.10 -3.91 20.17
CA CYS A 186 1.73 -2.94 19.29
C CYS A 186 3.26 -3.03 19.34
N GLY A 187 3.82 -4.17 19.76
CA GLY A 187 5.26 -4.36 19.93
C GLY A 187 5.85 -3.69 21.18
N GLY A 188 5.00 -3.34 22.15
CA GLY A 188 5.38 -2.68 23.41
C GLY A 188 5.30 -1.17 23.39
N ALA A 189 5.11 -0.55 22.22
CA ALA A 189 5.01 0.90 22.09
C ALA A 189 4.21 1.31 20.85
N LEU A 190 3.45 2.40 20.94
CA LEU A 190 2.79 3.03 19.81
C LEU A 190 3.79 3.90 19.03
N SER A 191 3.78 3.74 17.70
CA SER A 191 4.52 4.60 16.77
C SER A 191 3.74 5.89 16.50
N PRO A 192 4.43 7.03 16.22
CA PRO A 192 3.79 8.24 15.70
C PRO A 192 2.98 8.03 14.42
N GLU A 193 3.20 6.94 13.70
CA GLU A 193 2.49 6.58 12.48
C GLU A 193 1.13 5.92 12.73
N MET A 194 0.81 5.50 13.96
CA MET A 194 -0.48 4.94 14.34
C MET A 194 -1.51 6.03 14.65
N GLN A 195 -2.81 5.71 14.53
CA GLN A 195 -3.86 6.69 14.73
C GLN A 195 -3.92 7.24 16.17
N PRO A 196 -3.70 6.44 17.21
CA PRO A 196 -3.63 6.93 18.56
C PRO A 196 -2.50 7.94 18.84
N PRO A 197 -1.26 7.92 18.28
CA PRO A 197 -0.13 8.74 18.75
C PRO A 197 0.22 10.03 18.03
N LYS A 198 -0.60 10.78 17.38
CA LYS A 198 -0.14 11.98 16.66
C LYS A 198 -0.52 13.30 17.31
N VAL A 199 0.24 13.83 18.32
CA VAL A 199 0.26 15.24 18.73
C VAL A 199 0.93 15.62 20.03
N LEU A 200 1.63 16.65 20.13
CA LEU A 200 1.64 17.82 21.02
C LEU A 200 2.83 18.74 20.73
N LEU A 201 2.63 19.95 20.50
CA LEU A 201 3.68 20.95 20.70
C LEU A 201 3.10 22.25 21.22
N SER A 202 3.69 22.70 22.30
CA SER A 202 3.81 24.05 22.81
C SER A 202 3.11 24.32 24.14
N PHE A 203 3.84 24.41 25.20
CA PHE A 203 4.24 25.61 25.89
C PHE A 203 5.18 25.26 27.06
N PHE A 204 6.34 25.85 27.06
CA PHE A 204 7.26 25.89 28.20
C PHE A 204 6.76 26.88 29.24
N LEU A 205 6.98 26.50 30.48
CA LEU A 205 7.02 27.29 31.70
C LEU A 205 5.70 27.49 32.43
N VAL A 206 5.52 26.79 33.46
CA VAL A 206 5.27 27.14 34.85
C VAL A 206 4.83 25.93 35.65
N LEU A 207 5.75 25.50 36.48
CA LEU A 207 5.59 24.94 37.83
C LEU A 207 4.95 23.58 38.00
N TYR A 208 5.82 22.61 38.20
CA TYR A 208 5.86 21.72 39.37
C TYR A 208 4.65 21.83 40.28
N LEU A 209 3.81 20.84 40.22
CA LEU A 209 2.65 20.50 41.04
C LEU A 209 1.38 20.46 40.21
N PHE A 210 1.24 19.43 39.46
CA PHE A 210 0.06 18.61 39.28
C PHE A 210 0.42 17.48 38.31
N VAL A 211 0.99 16.46 38.87
CA VAL A 211 1.02 15.15 38.27
C VAL A 211 -0.42 14.65 38.32
N LEU A 212 -1.09 14.61 37.23
CA LEU A 212 -2.01 13.60 36.76
C LEU A 212 -2.70 14.05 35.49
N VAL A 213 -2.71 13.15 34.53
CA VAL A 213 -3.61 13.07 33.39
C VAL A 213 -3.38 14.00 32.22
N LEU A 214 -2.89 13.38 31.17
CA LEU A 214 -2.81 13.96 29.85
C LEU A 214 -2.75 12.94 28.79
N LYS A 215 -3.41 13.11 27.61
CA LYS A 215 -2.94 12.34 26.49
C LYS A 215 -3.76 12.26 25.25
N ILE A 216 -3.18 12.15 24.09
CA ILE A 216 -3.37 11.31 22.95
C ILE A 216 -4.08 11.98 21.79
N LEU A 217 -3.82 12.05 20.62
CA LEU A 217 -2.82 11.83 19.64
C LEU A 217 -3.21 12.47 18.31
N GLN A 218 -3.46 11.85 17.14
CA GLN A 218 -4.10 12.58 16.04
C GLN A 218 -5.51 13.00 16.41
N LEU A 219 -6.27 12.05 16.91
CA LEU A 219 -7.60 12.31 17.42
C LEU A 219 -7.59 13.29 18.58
N LEU A 220 -6.68 13.13 19.52
CA LEU A 220 -6.55 14.04 20.64
C LEU A 220 -5.98 15.40 20.23
N TRP A 221 -5.07 15.44 19.27
CA TRP A 221 -4.61 16.72 18.72
C TRP A 221 -5.74 17.48 18.11
N VAL A 222 -6.54 16.85 17.26
CA VAL A 222 -7.72 17.52 16.71
C VAL A 222 -8.65 17.92 17.86
N LYS A 223 -8.85 17.06 18.86
CA LYS A 223 -9.65 17.36 20.05
C LYS A 223 -9.10 18.54 20.85
N GLU A 224 -7.78 18.62 21.03
CA GLU A 224 -7.13 19.68 21.81
C GLU A 224 -6.95 20.99 21.02
N ASN A 225 -6.69 20.92 19.72
CA ASN A 225 -6.27 22.06 18.91
C ASN A 225 -7.32 22.54 17.91
N LEU A 226 -8.26 21.67 17.50
CA LEU A 226 -9.31 21.97 16.53
C LEU A 226 -10.66 21.57 17.10
N GLN A 227 -11.05 22.14 18.23
CA GLN A 227 -12.28 21.77 18.99
C GLN A 227 -13.55 21.90 18.15
N GLU A 228 -13.64 22.89 17.29
CA GLU A 228 -14.76 23.05 16.36
C GLU A 228 -14.82 21.84 15.38
N SER A 229 -13.72 21.52 14.73
CA SER A 229 -13.62 20.33 13.85
C SER A 229 -13.95 19.05 14.62
N TRP A 230 -13.41 18.87 15.83
CA TRP A 230 -13.70 17.70 16.67
C TRP A 230 -15.19 17.53 16.94
N SER A 231 -15.90 18.62 17.22
CA SER A 231 -17.35 18.60 17.47
C SER A 231 -18.18 18.28 16.22
N MET A 232 -17.67 18.64 15.03
CA MET A 232 -18.35 18.39 13.75
C MET A 232 -18.13 16.98 13.22
N VAL A 233 -17.01 16.33 13.57
CA VAL A 233 -16.72 15.00 13.06
C VAL A 233 -17.66 13.97 13.67
N PHE A 234 -18.38 13.27 12.79
CA PHE A 234 -19.23 12.14 13.15
C PHE A 234 -18.53 10.79 12.94
N ARG A 235 -17.60 10.67 11.95
CA ARG A 235 -16.82 9.45 11.71
C ARG A 235 -15.35 9.75 11.53
N TRP A 236 -14.55 9.01 12.26
CA TRP A 236 -13.12 8.86 12.06
C TRP A 236 -12.87 7.51 11.40
N MET A 237 -12.16 7.50 10.26
CA MET A 237 -11.94 6.29 9.46
C MET A 237 -10.48 6.19 9.02
N ASP A 238 -9.98 4.98 8.89
CA ASP A 238 -8.80 4.77 8.06
C ASP A 238 -9.16 5.05 6.60
N LEU A 239 -8.19 5.50 5.78
CA LEU A 239 -8.48 5.88 4.40
C LEU A 239 -9.06 4.71 3.60
N SER A 240 -8.56 3.50 3.78
CA SER A 240 -9.07 2.33 3.07
C SER A 240 -10.50 1.97 3.48
N ASP A 241 -10.87 2.14 4.76
CA ASP A 241 -12.25 1.98 5.24
C ASP A 241 -13.17 3.08 4.69
N TRP A 242 -12.66 4.32 4.63
CA TRP A 242 -13.41 5.42 4.04
C TRP A 242 -13.71 5.17 2.56
N LEU A 243 -12.77 4.59 1.81
CA LEU A 243 -12.99 4.23 0.39
C LEU A 243 -14.11 3.20 0.24
N SER A 244 -14.11 2.16 1.07
CA SER A 244 -15.16 1.14 1.10
C SER A 244 -16.52 1.75 1.48
N TYR A 245 -16.55 2.60 2.52
CA TYR A 245 -17.75 3.35 2.92
C TYR A 245 -18.26 4.27 1.82
N ARG A 246 -17.38 5.03 1.16
CA ARG A 246 -17.74 5.94 0.05
C ARG A 246 -18.33 5.18 -1.14
N ALA A 247 -17.86 3.98 -1.39
CA ALA A 247 -18.33 3.12 -2.47
C ALA A 247 -19.68 2.46 -2.19
N THR A 248 -19.95 2.04 -0.94
CA THR A 248 -21.08 1.17 -0.59
C THR A 248 -22.12 1.81 0.33
N GLY A 249 -21.75 2.84 1.08
CA GLY A 249 -22.54 3.39 2.19
C GLY A 249 -22.51 2.53 3.45
N ASP A 250 -21.81 1.39 3.45
CA ASP A 250 -21.68 0.49 4.60
C ASP A 250 -20.52 0.94 5.50
N ASP A 251 -20.77 1.11 6.79
CA ASP A 251 -19.84 1.65 7.80
C ASP A 251 -19.01 0.57 8.51
N THR A 252 -19.01 -0.66 7.99
CA THR A 252 -18.19 -1.76 8.53
C THR A 252 -16.72 -1.48 8.29
N ARG A 253 -15.90 -1.58 9.36
CA ARG A 253 -14.45 -1.40 9.31
C ARG A 253 -13.74 -2.70 8.98
N SER A 254 -12.58 -2.59 8.37
CA SER A 254 -11.71 -3.73 8.21
C SER A 254 -11.01 -4.09 9.52
N LEU A 255 -10.94 -5.38 9.83
CA LEU A 255 -10.15 -5.88 10.94
C LEU A 255 -8.65 -5.54 10.75
N CYS A 256 -8.18 -5.42 9.51
CA CYS A 256 -6.82 -4.99 9.20
C CYS A 256 -6.50 -3.61 9.78
N THR A 257 -7.29 -2.62 9.43
CA THR A 257 -7.07 -1.22 9.83
C THR A 257 -7.26 -1.03 11.32
N THR A 258 -8.33 -1.61 11.87
CA THR A 258 -8.67 -1.45 13.29
C THR A 258 -7.63 -2.07 14.22
N VAL A 259 -7.16 -3.28 13.92
CA VAL A 259 -6.13 -3.95 14.74
C VAL A 259 -4.78 -3.25 14.59
N CYS A 260 -4.37 -2.92 13.36
CA CYS A 260 -3.04 -2.38 13.13
C CYS A 260 -2.88 -0.91 13.54
N LYS A 261 -3.97 -0.11 13.46
CA LYS A 261 -3.85 1.35 13.60
C LYS A 261 -4.71 1.97 14.73
N TRP A 262 -5.70 1.23 15.25
CA TRP A 262 -6.66 1.74 16.23
C TRP A 262 -6.62 1.01 17.57
N THR A 263 -5.63 0.16 17.81
CA THR A 263 -5.49 -0.65 19.05
C THR A 263 -6.67 -1.60 19.33
N TYR A 264 -7.44 -1.93 18.30
CA TYR A 264 -8.53 -2.90 18.41
C TYR A 264 -7.99 -4.32 18.66
N LEU A 265 -8.55 -5.02 19.64
CA LEU A 265 -8.12 -6.35 20.05
C LEU A 265 -8.82 -7.41 19.18
N GLY A 266 -8.32 -7.64 17.95
CA GLY A 266 -8.94 -8.53 16.97
C GLY A 266 -9.18 -9.95 17.47
N HIS A 267 -8.34 -10.46 18.38
CA HIS A 267 -8.49 -11.79 18.96
C HIS A 267 -9.75 -11.97 19.82
N ALA A 268 -10.43 -10.89 20.20
CA ALA A 268 -11.75 -10.98 20.84
C ALA A 268 -12.78 -11.67 19.92
N HIS A 269 -12.62 -11.58 18.60
CA HIS A 269 -13.46 -12.30 17.65
C HIS A 269 -13.23 -13.82 17.62
N MET A 270 -12.12 -14.34 18.16
CA MET A 270 -11.86 -15.79 18.20
C MET A 270 -12.97 -16.56 18.95
N GLN A 271 -13.57 -15.96 19.97
CA GLN A 271 -14.66 -16.58 20.73
C GLN A 271 -15.97 -16.59 19.92
N GLN A 272 -16.27 -15.52 19.20
CA GLN A 272 -17.48 -15.41 18.38
C GLN A 272 -17.48 -16.36 17.18
N MET A 273 -16.31 -16.67 16.60
CA MET A 273 -16.22 -17.61 15.47
C MET A 273 -16.64 -19.05 15.84
N ASN A 274 -16.58 -19.41 17.11
CA ASN A 274 -16.99 -20.74 17.59
C ASN A 274 -18.52 -20.86 17.82
N GLU A 275 -19.24 -19.74 17.83
CA GLU A 275 -20.69 -19.68 17.96
C GLU A 275 -21.33 -19.62 16.56
N LYS A 276 -22.19 -20.59 16.25
CA LYS A 276 -22.76 -20.82 14.89
C LYS A 276 -23.67 -19.69 14.34
N ASP A 277 -23.89 -18.61 15.07
CA ASP A 277 -24.77 -17.50 14.70
C ASP A 277 -24.02 -16.20 14.32
N SER A 278 -22.83 -16.30 13.77
CA SER A 278 -21.91 -15.19 13.49
C SER A 278 -22.29 -14.27 12.30
N GLN A 279 -23.55 -13.98 12.10
CA GLN A 279 -23.96 -12.91 11.16
C GLN A 279 -23.89 -11.51 11.77
N ASN A 280 -23.69 -11.39 13.07
CA ASN A 280 -23.61 -10.10 13.77
C ASN A 280 -22.14 -9.75 14.02
N MET A 281 -21.57 -8.90 13.16
CA MET A 281 -20.18 -8.44 13.21
C MET A 281 -20.04 -7.23 14.15
N GLU A 282 -20.76 -7.23 15.28
CA GLU A 282 -20.63 -6.17 16.27
C GLU A 282 -19.21 -6.15 16.84
N ALA A 283 -18.64 -4.96 16.97
CA ALA A 283 -17.28 -4.77 17.45
C ALA A 283 -17.18 -5.14 18.94
N CYS A 284 -16.36 -6.15 19.25
CA CYS A 284 -16.17 -6.67 20.61
C CYS A 284 -14.73 -6.50 21.14
N GLY A 285 -13.85 -5.90 20.34
CA GLY A 285 -12.43 -5.79 20.66
C GLY A 285 -11.95 -4.38 21.02
N TRP A 286 -12.86 -3.41 21.23
CA TRP A 286 -12.50 -2.12 21.77
C TRP A 286 -12.25 -2.24 23.29
N ASP A 287 -11.17 -1.66 23.78
CA ASP A 287 -10.83 -1.58 25.20
C ASP A 287 -11.24 -0.21 25.71
N ASP A 288 -12.43 -0.13 26.32
CA ASP A 288 -13.02 1.14 26.77
C ASP A 288 -12.20 1.79 27.87
N ASP A 289 -11.63 1.01 28.79
CA ASP A 289 -10.76 1.50 29.85
C ASP A 289 -9.53 2.20 29.25
N PHE A 290 -8.96 1.63 28.19
CA PHE A 290 -7.86 2.25 27.46
C PHE A 290 -8.27 3.59 26.84
N TRP A 291 -9.42 3.67 26.16
CA TRP A 291 -9.91 4.91 25.54
C TRP A 291 -10.23 5.99 26.57
N GLU A 292 -10.76 5.62 27.75
CA GLU A 292 -10.97 6.54 28.87
C GLU A 292 -9.63 7.03 29.46
N GLU A 293 -8.71 6.11 29.78
CA GLU A 293 -7.37 6.42 30.32
C GLU A 293 -6.66 7.44 29.47
N ILE A 294 -6.81 7.30 28.18
CA ILE A 294 -6.15 8.12 27.20
C ILE A 294 -6.89 9.44 26.90
N GLY A 295 -8.02 9.71 27.50
CA GLY A 295 -8.79 10.96 27.40
C GLY A 295 -9.64 11.06 26.13
N LEU A 296 -9.96 9.93 25.50
CA LEU A 296 -10.82 9.82 24.31
C LEU A 296 -12.11 9.03 24.58
N GLY A 297 -12.58 9.00 25.82
CA GLY A 297 -13.81 8.30 26.23
C GLY A 297 -15.05 8.71 25.44
N ASP A 298 -15.11 9.92 24.88
CA ASP A 298 -16.20 10.36 24.00
C ASP A 298 -16.27 9.61 22.65
N LEU A 299 -15.29 8.77 22.32
CA LEU A 299 -15.34 7.86 21.17
C LEU A 299 -16.07 6.55 21.47
N ILE A 300 -16.26 6.22 22.75
CA ILE A 300 -17.05 5.05 23.21
C ILE A 300 -18.55 5.30 23.00
N ASP A 301 -18.97 6.56 22.98
CA ASP A 301 -20.38 6.95 22.88
C ASP A 301 -21.07 6.29 21.69
N GLY A 302 -22.31 5.86 21.91
CA GLY A 302 -23.15 5.25 20.89
C GLY A 302 -22.59 3.93 20.35
N HIS A 303 -21.95 3.11 21.19
CA HIS A 303 -21.31 1.84 20.81
C HIS A 303 -20.22 2.05 19.74
N HIS A 304 -19.26 2.93 20.01
CA HIS A 304 -18.12 3.24 19.13
C HIS A 304 -18.51 3.78 17.75
N ALA A 305 -19.67 4.48 17.67
CA ALA A 305 -20.22 4.95 16.38
C ALA A 305 -19.23 5.80 15.58
N LYS A 306 -18.35 6.53 16.26
CA LYS A 306 -17.37 7.39 15.60
C LYS A 306 -16.16 6.64 15.04
N ILE A 307 -15.82 5.47 15.59
CA ILE A 307 -14.61 4.71 15.23
C ILE A 307 -14.91 3.33 14.64
N GLY A 308 -16.14 2.85 14.74
CA GLY A 308 -16.63 1.62 14.10
C GLY A 308 -17.41 0.72 15.05
N ARG A 309 -18.70 0.55 14.76
CA ARG A 309 -19.61 -0.37 15.46
C ARG A 309 -19.46 -1.80 14.97
N SER A 310 -19.11 -1.97 13.70
CA SER A 310 -18.97 -3.26 13.03
C SER A 310 -17.57 -3.39 12.47
N VAL A 311 -16.97 -4.56 12.65
CA VAL A 311 -15.63 -4.89 12.16
C VAL A 311 -15.66 -6.24 11.48
N ALA A 312 -15.11 -6.34 10.27
CA ALA A 312 -15.13 -7.57 9.48
C ALA A 312 -13.75 -7.95 8.96
N PHE A 313 -13.56 -9.25 8.64
CA PHE A 313 -12.35 -9.75 8.01
C PHE A 313 -12.12 -9.11 6.64
N PRO A 314 -10.86 -8.93 6.20
CA PRO A 314 -10.54 -8.48 4.86
C PRO A 314 -11.24 -9.30 3.77
N GLY A 315 -11.84 -8.63 2.78
CA GLY A 315 -12.59 -9.27 1.70
C GLY A 315 -14.04 -9.65 2.03
N HIS A 316 -14.53 -9.38 3.25
CA HIS A 316 -15.95 -9.58 3.59
C HIS A 316 -16.82 -8.65 2.71
N PRO A 317 -17.92 -9.17 2.08
CA PRO A 317 -18.77 -8.34 1.22
C PRO A 317 -19.50 -7.27 2.02
N LEU A 318 -19.49 -6.03 1.52
CA LEU A 318 -20.09 -4.85 2.16
C LEU A 318 -21.47 -4.54 1.57
N GLY A 319 -22.47 -4.49 2.42
CA GLY A 319 -23.84 -4.09 2.09
C GLY A 319 -24.37 -4.78 0.83
N SER A 320 -24.93 -4.00 -0.10
CA SER A 320 -25.40 -4.46 -1.39
C SER A 320 -24.38 -4.24 -2.53
N GLY A 321 -23.11 -3.97 -2.21
CA GLY A 321 -22.07 -3.61 -3.17
C GLY A 321 -22.10 -2.13 -3.55
N LEU A 322 -21.60 -1.78 -4.73
CA LEU A 322 -21.54 -0.39 -5.20
C LEU A 322 -22.90 0.30 -5.19
N THR A 323 -22.95 1.48 -4.56
CA THR A 323 -24.12 2.36 -4.68
C THR A 323 -24.31 2.84 -6.13
N PRO A 324 -25.54 3.18 -6.57
CA PRO A 324 -25.77 3.74 -7.91
C PRO A 324 -24.92 4.99 -8.20
N THR A 325 -24.69 5.83 -7.20
CA THR A 325 -23.85 7.04 -7.33
C THR A 325 -22.38 6.68 -7.56
N ALA A 326 -21.80 5.83 -6.73
CA ALA A 326 -20.41 5.40 -6.86
C ALA A 326 -20.18 4.64 -8.18
N ALA A 327 -21.11 3.77 -8.56
CA ALA A 327 -21.06 3.03 -9.83
C ALA A 327 -21.01 3.98 -11.05
N LYS A 328 -21.88 4.98 -11.07
CA LYS A 328 -21.88 6.01 -12.12
C LYS A 328 -20.57 6.80 -12.17
N GLU A 329 -20.05 7.18 -11.01
CA GLU A 329 -18.78 7.94 -10.90
C GLU A 329 -17.58 7.11 -11.38
N LEU A 330 -17.54 5.82 -11.04
CA LEU A 330 -16.47 4.90 -11.43
C LEU A 330 -16.64 4.37 -12.87
N GLY A 331 -17.84 4.47 -13.47
CA GLY A 331 -18.17 3.88 -14.78
C GLY A 331 -18.39 2.37 -14.71
N LEU A 332 -18.88 1.87 -13.57
CA LEU A 332 -19.13 0.46 -13.28
C LEU A 332 -20.63 0.17 -13.09
N GLU A 333 -20.99 -1.08 -12.80
CA GLU A 333 -22.38 -1.48 -12.56
C GLU A 333 -22.73 -1.35 -11.06
N ALA A 334 -23.94 -0.83 -10.77
CA ALA A 334 -24.44 -0.75 -9.40
C ALA A 334 -24.68 -2.16 -8.84
N GLY A 335 -24.37 -2.35 -7.55
CA GLY A 335 -24.45 -3.66 -6.91
C GLY A 335 -23.22 -4.55 -7.14
N THR A 336 -22.19 -4.10 -7.90
CA THR A 336 -20.92 -4.83 -7.98
C THR A 336 -20.37 -5.05 -6.57
N PRO A 337 -20.08 -6.30 -6.14
CA PRO A 337 -19.57 -6.61 -4.82
C PRO A 337 -18.29 -5.85 -4.48
N VAL A 338 -18.24 -5.33 -3.25
CA VAL A 338 -17.07 -4.64 -2.70
C VAL A 338 -16.65 -5.35 -1.43
N GLY A 339 -15.36 -5.69 -1.30
CA GLY A 339 -14.79 -6.29 -0.10
C GLY A 339 -14.35 -5.26 0.92
N THR A 340 -14.39 -5.61 2.23
CA THR A 340 -13.67 -4.87 3.26
C THR A 340 -12.20 -4.73 2.88
N SER A 341 -11.64 -3.59 3.18
CA SER A 341 -10.35 -3.11 2.68
C SER A 341 -9.12 -3.69 3.39
N LEU A 342 -7.95 -3.33 2.87
CA LEU A 342 -6.64 -3.55 3.49
C LEU A 342 -5.82 -2.25 3.50
N ILE A 343 -4.85 -2.17 4.40
CA ILE A 343 -3.73 -1.24 4.26
C ILE A 343 -2.89 -1.64 3.04
N ASP A 344 -2.34 -0.68 2.28
CA ASP A 344 -1.60 -0.91 1.04
C ASP A 344 -0.47 -1.95 1.18
N ALA A 345 0.34 -1.84 2.23
CA ALA A 345 1.39 -2.81 2.52
C ALA A 345 0.82 -4.23 2.74
N HIS A 346 -0.28 -4.35 3.48
CA HIS A 346 -0.94 -5.66 3.72
C HIS A 346 -1.57 -6.22 2.45
N ALA A 347 -2.14 -5.38 1.60
CA ALA A 347 -2.59 -5.81 0.27
C ALA A 347 -1.40 -6.32 -0.57
N GLY A 348 -0.24 -5.66 -0.48
CA GLY A 348 1.00 -6.17 -1.07
C GLY A 348 1.36 -7.56 -0.55
N GLY A 349 1.25 -7.79 0.76
CA GLY A 349 1.45 -9.09 1.40
C GLY A 349 0.48 -10.14 0.89
N VAL A 350 -0.83 -9.84 0.85
CA VAL A 350 -1.88 -10.72 0.29
C VAL A 350 -1.58 -11.06 -1.18
N GLY A 351 -1.06 -10.10 -1.94
CA GLY A 351 -0.72 -10.29 -3.36
C GLY A 351 0.53 -11.16 -3.62
N ILE A 352 1.32 -11.53 -2.58
CA ILE A 352 2.57 -12.29 -2.79
C ILE A 352 2.78 -13.48 -1.85
N MET A 353 2.17 -13.52 -0.66
CA MET A 353 2.52 -14.50 0.38
C MET A 353 2.29 -15.97 -0.04
N GLU A 354 1.40 -16.22 -0.97
CA GLU A 354 1.16 -17.56 -1.56
C GLU A 354 1.83 -17.75 -2.93
N SER A 355 2.74 -16.84 -3.35
CA SER A 355 3.52 -17.03 -4.57
C SER A 355 4.44 -18.25 -4.42
N VAL A 356 4.26 -19.23 -5.30
CA VAL A 356 5.04 -20.47 -5.30
C VAL A 356 6.12 -20.39 -6.37
N PRO A 357 7.37 -20.82 -6.09
CA PRO A 357 8.42 -20.93 -7.10
C PRO A 357 8.01 -21.87 -8.24
N LEU A 358 8.52 -21.61 -9.47
CA LEU A 358 8.29 -22.52 -10.60
C LEU A 358 8.88 -23.91 -10.32
N PRO A 359 8.20 -25.02 -10.74
CA PRO A 359 8.58 -26.39 -10.37
C PRO A 359 10.01 -26.81 -10.77
N ASP A 360 10.58 -26.20 -11.79
CA ASP A 360 11.92 -26.56 -12.30
C ASP A 360 13.09 -26.08 -11.42
N THR A 361 12.82 -25.30 -10.37
CA THR A 361 13.85 -24.64 -9.56
C THR A 361 13.97 -25.18 -8.12
N TYR A 362 12.95 -25.90 -7.61
CA TYR A 362 12.97 -26.41 -6.23
C TYR A 362 12.10 -27.68 -6.10
N SER A 363 12.72 -28.83 -5.99
CA SER A 363 12.05 -30.14 -5.98
C SER A 363 11.39 -30.54 -4.66
N ASP A 364 11.57 -29.78 -3.57
CA ASP A 364 11.18 -30.20 -2.22
C ASP A 364 10.04 -29.38 -1.57
N VAL A 365 9.40 -28.45 -2.30
CA VAL A 365 8.26 -27.69 -1.73
C VAL A 365 7.01 -28.54 -1.81
N LYS A 366 6.57 -29.05 -0.68
CA LYS A 366 5.27 -29.75 -0.53
C LYS A 366 4.13 -28.77 -0.83
N GLU A 367 3.37 -29.05 -1.86
CA GLU A 367 2.40 -28.20 -2.53
C GLU A 367 1.22 -27.70 -1.67
N HIS A 368 1.02 -28.17 -0.44
CA HIS A 368 -0.14 -27.86 0.41
C HIS A 368 0.15 -27.79 1.92
N ASP A 369 1.34 -27.38 2.31
CA ASP A 369 1.65 -27.21 3.74
C ASP A 369 1.11 -25.87 4.23
N LYS A 370 0.07 -25.91 5.09
CA LYS A 370 -0.47 -24.71 5.77
C LYS A 370 0.59 -23.99 6.63
N GLU A 371 1.65 -24.69 7.01
CA GLU A 371 2.75 -24.13 7.78
C GLU A 371 3.75 -23.37 6.88
N ALA A 372 3.81 -23.68 5.58
CA ALA A 372 4.76 -23.05 4.67
C ALA A 372 4.68 -21.51 4.63
N ILE A 373 3.49 -20.94 4.81
CA ILE A 373 3.31 -19.47 4.85
C ILE A 373 3.96 -18.84 6.08
N CYS A 374 4.11 -19.59 7.19
CA CYS A 374 4.74 -19.10 8.43
C CYS A 374 6.27 -18.99 8.32
N HIS A 375 6.88 -19.63 7.30
CA HIS A 375 8.31 -19.54 7.00
C HIS A 375 8.66 -18.39 6.06
N ARG A 376 7.66 -17.61 5.64
CA ARG A 376 7.80 -16.57 4.64
C ARG A 376 7.68 -15.18 5.26
N MET A 377 8.49 -14.24 4.76
CA MET A 377 8.32 -12.83 5.08
C MET A 377 8.12 -12.03 3.80
N ALA A 378 7.03 -11.30 3.72
CA ALA A 378 6.74 -10.38 2.63
C ALA A 378 7.48 -9.06 2.84
N LEU A 379 8.18 -8.58 1.80
CA LEU A 379 8.84 -7.28 1.73
C LEU A 379 8.11 -6.39 0.72
N VAL A 380 7.43 -5.36 1.19
CA VAL A 380 6.81 -4.36 0.30
C VAL A 380 7.73 -3.16 0.22
N CYS A 381 8.53 -3.12 -0.87
CA CYS A 381 9.68 -2.23 -1.03
C CYS A 381 9.32 -0.99 -1.86
N GLY A 382 8.94 0.09 -1.18
CA GLY A 382 8.56 1.38 -1.74
C GLY A 382 9.43 2.52 -1.24
N THR A 383 8.82 3.66 -0.94
CA THR A 383 9.43 4.81 -0.25
C THR A 383 10.01 4.38 1.11
N SER A 384 9.26 3.58 1.85
CA SER A 384 9.65 2.77 3.00
C SER A 384 9.58 1.28 2.62
N THR A 385 10.04 0.38 3.49
CA THR A 385 9.85 -1.06 3.31
C THR A 385 9.14 -1.64 4.52
N CYS A 386 7.99 -2.32 4.29
CA CYS A 386 7.30 -3.10 5.30
C CYS A 386 7.74 -4.56 5.22
N HIS A 387 7.94 -5.17 6.40
CA HIS A 387 8.38 -6.55 6.59
C HIS A 387 7.28 -7.29 7.34
N MET A 388 6.58 -8.20 6.69
CA MET A 388 5.39 -8.84 7.24
C MET A 388 5.56 -10.36 7.26
N ALA A 389 5.42 -10.95 8.44
CA ALA A 389 5.40 -12.39 8.65
C ALA A 389 4.14 -12.80 9.42
N VAL A 390 3.67 -14.01 9.20
CA VAL A 390 2.50 -14.55 9.90
C VAL A 390 2.88 -15.77 10.73
N SER A 391 2.11 -16.03 11.79
CA SER A 391 2.29 -17.19 12.67
C SER A 391 0.93 -17.70 13.16
N GLN A 392 0.85 -18.99 13.46
CA GLN A 392 -0.33 -19.57 14.11
C GLN A 392 -0.40 -19.22 15.60
N SER A 393 0.75 -18.97 16.21
CA SER A 393 0.87 -18.62 17.62
C SER A 393 1.05 -17.12 17.81
N LYS A 394 0.53 -16.59 18.90
CA LYS A 394 0.75 -15.20 19.32
C LYS A 394 2.23 -15.00 19.69
N LEU A 395 2.99 -14.28 18.90
CA LEU A 395 4.40 -13.96 19.13
C LEU A 395 4.54 -12.46 19.46
N PHE A 396 4.94 -12.15 20.68
CA PHE A 396 5.30 -10.80 21.06
C PHE A 396 6.79 -10.59 20.78
N ILE A 397 7.12 -9.59 19.96
CA ILE A 397 8.48 -9.26 19.54
C ILE A 397 8.75 -7.80 19.87
N PRO A 398 9.61 -7.51 20.88
CA PRO A 398 9.91 -6.13 21.26
C PRO A 398 10.42 -5.31 20.08
N GLY A 399 9.87 -4.10 19.87
CA GLY A 399 10.28 -3.20 18.80
C GLY A 399 9.76 -3.58 17.39
N VAL A 400 8.93 -4.60 17.29
CA VAL A 400 8.24 -4.99 16.06
C VAL A 400 6.73 -4.95 16.30
N TRP A 401 5.97 -4.35 15.40
CA TRP A 401 4.53 -4.18 15.56
C TRP A 401 3.78 -5.51 15.51
N GLY A 402 2.74 -5.59 16.30
CA GLY A 402 1.96 -6.81 16.52
C GLY A 402 2.20 -7.38 17.93
N PRO A 403 1.68 -8.59 18.19
CA PRO A 403 0.98 -9.49 17.26
C PRO A 403 -0.45 -9.03 16.93
N PHE A 404 -0.77 -8.94 15.64
CA PHE A 404 -2.05 -8.46 15.11
C PHE A 404 -2.87 -9.64 14.59
N TRP A 405 -3.93 -10.03 15.29
CA TRP A 405 -4.71 -11.19 14.90
C TRP A 405 -5.59 -10.91 13.68
N SER A 406 -5.48 -11.77 12.66
CA SER A 406 -6.26 -11.71 11.41
C SER A 406 -6.18 -10.39 10.64
N ALA A 407 -5.15 -9.59 10.88
CA ALA A 407 -5.03 -8.27 10.29
C ALA A 407 -4.72 -8.30 8.78
N MET A 408 -4.00 -9.30 8.29
CA MET A 408 -3.67 -9.47 6.88
C MET A 408 -4.29 -10.76 6.32
N ILE A 409 -4.05 -11.87 6.98
CA ILE A 409 -4.59 -13.18 6.61
C ILE A 409 -5.47 -13.69 7.75
N PRO A 410 -6.73 -14.04 7.50
CA PRO A 410 -7.62 -14.55 8.54
C PRO A 410 -7.02 -15.74 9.31
N GLU A 411 -7.25 -15.76 10.62
CA GLU A 411 -6.82 -16.79 11.56
C GLU A 411 -5.30 -16.85 11.84
N TYR A 412 -4.50 -15.95 11.28
CA TYR A 412 -3.07 -15.83 11.59
C TYR A 412 -2.78 -14.57 12.39
N TRP A 413 -1.75 -14.65 13.22
CA TRP A 413 -1.14 -13.50 13.87
C TRP A 413 -0.12 -12.86 12.95
N LEU A 414 -0.24 -11.56 12.70
CA LEU A 414 0.68 -10.79 11.89
C LEU A 414 1.73 -10.11 12.77
N THR A 415 2.97 -10.23 12.35
CA THR A 415 4.12 -9.45 12.82
C THR A 415 4.52 -8.48 11.71
N GLU A 416 4.58 -7.16 12.00
CA GLU A 416 4.93 -6.11 11.04
C GLU A 416 6.15 -5.32 11.51
N GLY A 417 7.29 -5.57 10.89
CA GLY A 417 8.49 -4.75 11.01
C GLY A 417 8.62 -3.75 9.85
N GLY A 418 9.66 -2.94 9.87
CA GLY A 418 9.89 -2.06 8.71
C GLY A 418 11.06 -1.10 8.86
N GLN A 419 11.42 -0.50 7.72
CA GLN A 419 12.39 0.58 7.61
C GLN A 419 11.68 1.82 7.05
N SER A 420 11.73 2.94 7.78
CA SER A 420 10.96 4.16 7.46
C SER A 420 11.43 4.86 6.18
N ALA A 421 12.69 4.70 5.79
CA ALA A 421 13.25 5.27 4.58
C ALA A 421 14.11 4.22 3.86
N THR A 422 13.64 3.74 2.70
CA THR A 422 14.39 2.85 1.81
C THR A 422 14.51 3.47 0.43
N GLY A 423 13.45 3.50 -0.38
CA GLY A 423 13.45 4.27 -1.62
C GLY A 423 13.74 5.75 -1.39
N ALA A 424 13.12 6.34 -0.36
CA ALA A 424 13.38 7.72 0.01
C ALA A 424 14.85 7.99 0.39
N LEU A 425 15.54 7.03 1.01
CA LEU A 425 16.97 7.16 1.31
C LEU A 425 17.81 7.14 0.04
N LEU A 426 17.50 6.23 -0.88
CA LEU A 426 18.22 6.16 -2.16
C LEU A 426 18.02 7.42 -2.99
N ASP A 427 16.78 7.93 -3.06
CA ASP A 427 16.45 9.18 -3.74
C ASP A 427 17.20 10.35 -3.09
N TYR A 428 17.18 10.46 -1.76
CA TYR A 428 17.90 11.49 -1.01
C TYR A 428 19.40 11.49 -1.30
N ILE A 429 20.05 10.32 -1.26
CA ILE A 429 21.49 10.19 -1.54
C ILE A 429 21.80 10.60 -2.99
N ILE A 430 21.00 10.14 -3.92
CA ILE A 430 21.21 10.41 -5.33
C ILE A 430 20.96 11.89 -5.65
N GLU A 431 19.83 12.45 -5.26
CA GLU A 431 19.42 13.81 -5.61
C GLU A 431 20.33 14.88 -4.99
N ASN A 432 20.87 14.62 -3.80
CA ASN A 432 21.74 15.57 -3.12
C ASN A 432 23.23 15.47 -3.52
N HIS A 433 23.59 14.53 -4.38
CA HIS A 433 24.98 14.41 -4.83
C HIS A 433 25.25 15.27 -6.07
N VAL A 434 26.40 15.98 -6.07
CA VAL A 434 26.76 16.95 -7.13
C VAL A 434 26.87 16.31 -8.54
N ALA A 435 27.14 15.01 -8.63
CA ALA A 435 27.19 14.29 -9.91
C ALA A 435 25.80 13.94 -10.47
N SER A 436 24.74 14.03 -9.67
CA SER A 436 23.39 13.57 -10.01
C SER A 436 22.83 14.22 -11.29
N PRO A 437 22.84 15.54 -11.48
CA PRO A 437 22.25 16.17 -12.66
C PRO A 437 22.89 15.68 -13.97
N ARG A 438 24.21 15.46 -13.96
CA ARG A 438 24.95 14.97 -15.13
C ARG A 438 24.59 13.52 -15.44
N LEU A 439 24.52 12.67 -14.42
CA LEU A 439 24.13 11.27 -14.56
C LEU A 439 22.67 11.11 -14.98
N ALA A 440 21.76 11.93 -14.45
CA ALA A 440 20.37 11.92 -14.87
C ALA A 440 20.20 12.29 -16.35
N ASN A 441 20.92 13.32 -16.85
CA ASN A 441 20.95 13.66 -18.26
C ASN A 441 21.54 12.54 -19.12
N HIS A 442 22.59 11.87 -18.62
CA HIS A 442 23.19 10.73 -19.31
C HIS A 442 22.23 9.54 -19.40
N ALA A 443 21.56 9.18 -18.29
CA ALA A 443 20.57 8.13 -18.27
C ALA A 443 19.41 8.42 -19.25
N ALA A 444 18.89 9.66 -19.23
CA ALA A 444 17.85 10.10 -20.15
C ALA A 444 18.29 10.00 -21.62
N SER A 445 19.55 10.35 -21.95
CA SER A 445 20.09 10.24 -23.31
C SER A 445 20.18 8.80 -23.82
N GLN A 446 20.29 7.83 -22.90
CA GLN A 446 20.32 6.41 -23.19
C GLN A 446 18.94 5.73 -23.07
N ASN A 447 17.91 6.47 -22.69
CA ASN A 447 16.57 5.97 -22.40
C ASN A 447 16.56 4.83 -21.34
N ILE A 448 17.39 4.98 -20.30
CA ILE A 448 17.47 4.08 -19.15
C ILE A 448 17.19 4.85 -17.85
N SER A 449 16.85 4.12 -16.79
CA SER A 449 16.71 4.72 -15.45
C SER A 449 18.06 5.10 -14.85
N LEU A 450 18.07 6.07 -13.92
CA LEU A 450 19.29 6.45 -13.21
C LEU A 450 19.83 5.28 -12.34
N PHE A 451 18.94 4.46 -11.77
CA PHE A 451 19.36 3.23 -11.07
C PHE A 451 20.07 2.24 -11.98
N GLU A 452 19.57 2.05 -13.20
CA GLU A 452 20.21 1.19 -14.19
C GLU A 452 21.58 1.72 -14.61
N LEU A 453 21.70 3.03 -14.81
CA LEU A 453 23.00 3.67 -15.10
C LEU A 453 24.00 3.47 -13.95
N LEU A 454 23.57 3.64 -12.68
CA LEU A 454 24.41 3.40 -11.50
C LEU A 454 24.81 1.92 -11.39
N ASN A 455 23.89 1.00 -11.64
CA ASN A 455 24.18 -0.44 -11.66
C ASN A 455 25.23 -0.81 -12.73
N ASN A 456 25.09 -0.23 -13.93
CA ASN A 456 26.08 -0.45 -15.01
C ASN A 456 27.45 0.12 -14.63
N LYS A 457 27.47 1.29 -14.00
CA LYS A 457 28.71 1.91 -13.51
C LYS A 457 29.39 1.07 -12.43
N LEU A 458 28.64 0.47 -11.50
CA LEU A 458 29.19 -0.45 -10.50
C LEU A 458 29.83 -1.67 -11.13
N ARG A 459 29.22 -2.26 -12.18
CA ARG A 459 29.83 -3.37 -12.94
C ARG A 459 31.14 -2.95 -13.58
N THR A 460 31.16 -1.78 -14.24
CA THR A 460 32.40 -1.24 -14.82
C THR A 460 33.50 -1.07 -13.77
N ILE A 461 33.16 -0.48 -12.61
CA ILE A 461 34.14 -0.31 -11.52
C ILE A 461 34.66 -1.66 -11.03
N MET A 462 33.78 -2.65 -10.88
CA MET A 462 34.16 -4.00 -10.47
C MET A 462 35.13 -4.66 -11.45
N ASP A 463 34.88 -4.52 -12.77
CA ASP A 463 35.71 -5.06 -13.80
C ASP A 463 37.09 -4.36 -13.88
N ASP A 464 37.10 -3.02 -13.76
CA ASP A 464 38.32 -2.19 -13.79
C ASP A 464 39.30 -2.56 -12.67
N ILE A 465 38.82 -2.76 -11.46
CA ILE A 465 39.67 -3.11 -10.29
C ILE A 465 39.77 -4.63 -10.07
N LYS A 466 39.09 -5.42 -10.89
CA LYS A 466 39.00 -6.90 -10.78
C LYS A 466 38.48 -7.35 -9.42
N ALA A 467 37.50 -6.64 -8.89
CA ALA A 467 36.87 -7.02 -7.63
C ALA A 467 36.12 -8.36 -7.79
N PRO A 468 36.18 -9.27 -6.83
CA PRO A 468 35.58 -10.61 -6.96
C PRO A 468 34.04 -10.58 -6.91
N PHE A 469 33.44 -9.54 -6.29
CA PHE A 469 32.00 -9.34 -6.13
C PHE A 469 31.71 -7.87 -5.80
N LEU A 470 30.44 -7.43 -5.93
CA LEU A 470 30.05 -6.02 -5.73
C LEU A 470 30.36 -5.49 -4.33
N ALA A 471 30.11 -6.27 -3.28
CA ALA A 471 30.35 -5.82 -1.91
C ALA A 471 31.82 -5.47 -1.61
N ALA A 472 32.78 -6.00 -2.37
CA ALA A 472 34.18 -5.62 -2.24
C ALA A 472 34.46 -4.15 -2.65
N LEU A 473 33.54 -3.50 -3.34
CA LEU A 473 33.67 -2.09 -3.76
C LEU A 473 33.44 -1.10 -2.62
N THR A 474 32.75 -1.52 -1.57
CA THR A 474 32.28 -0.66 -0.45
C THR A 474 32.94 -0.98 0.89
N GLN A 475 34.11 -1.66 0.87
CA GLN A 475 34.83 -2.05 2.11
C GLN A 475 35.12 -0.87 3.05
N ASP A 476 35.24 0.35 2.51
CA ASP A 476 35.59 1.55 3.27
C ASP A 476 34.42 2.55 3.38
N VAL A 477 33.25 2.26 2.77
CA VAL A 477 32.09 3.17 2.75
C VAL A 477 30.85 2.44 3.28
N HIS A 478 30.27 2.95 4.37
CA HIS A 478 29.13 2.31 5.01
C HIS A 478 28.01 3.31 5.30
N VAL A 479 26.76 2.85 5.24
CA VAL A 479 25.57 3.64 5.52
C VAL A 479 24.71 2.94 6.57
N LEU A 480 24.47 3.61 7.72
CA LEU A 480 23.39 3.25 8.63
C LEU A 480 22.12 3.92 8.14
N PRO A 481 21.06 3.17 7.77
CA PRO A 481 19.94 3.70 6.98
C PRO A 481 18.89 4.49 7.77
N ASP A 482 19.11 4.78 9.06
CA ASP A 482 18.13 5.37 9.99
C ASP A 482 17.89 6.87 9.79
N PHE A 483 17.84 7.33 8.53
CA PHE A 483 17.68 8.76 8.19
C PHE A 483 16.31 9.32 8.57
N HIS A 484 15.32 8.45 8.80
CA HIS A 484 13.98 8.81 9.26
C HIS A 484 13.56 8.01 10.51
N GLY A 485 14.48 7.89 11.48
CA GLY A 485 14.32 7.03 12.64
C GLY A 485 14.49 5.54 12.33
N ASN A 486 14.61 4.71 13.36
CA ASN A 486 14.59 3.25 13.27
C ASN A 486 13.20 2.75 13.66
N ARG A 487 12.45 2.18 12.69
CA ARG A 487 11.11 1.63 12.95
C ARG A 487 11.20 0.29 13.65
N SER A 488 12.10 -0.58 13.19
CA SER A 488 12.29 -1.94 13.72
C SER A 488 13.74 -2.40 13.50
N PRO A 489 14.30 -3.20 14.42
CA PRO A 489 13.72 -3.66 15.68
C PRO A 489 14.04 -2.74 16.87
N VAL A 490 14.83 -1.64 16.69
CA VAL A 490 15.23 -0.74 17.78
C VAL A 490 14.06 0.13 18.24
N ALA A 491 13.12 0.45 17.33
CA ALA A 491 11.92 1.27 17.57
C ALA A 491 12.25 2.67 18.15
N ASP A 492 13.34 3.28 17.67
CA ASP A 492 13.74 4.64 18.06
C ASP A 492 13.43 5.65 16.94
N PRO A 493 12.37 6.45 17.06
CA PRO A 493 12.02 7.46 16.06
C PRO A 493 13.02 8.64 16.02
N LYS A 494 13.93 8.75 17.00
CA LYS A 494 14.97 9.79 17.09
C LYS A 494 16.30 9.34 16.50
N ALA A 495 16.47 8.06 16.18
CA ALA A 495 17.67 7.54 15.53
C ALA A 495 18.01 8.35 14.27
N LYS A 496 19.31 8.44 13.97
CA LYS A 496 19.81 9.20 12.82
C LYS A 496 20.67 8.31 11.95
N GLY A 497 20.53 8.49 10.64
CA GLY A 497 21.40 7.86 9.66
C GLY A 497 22.85 8.35 9.78
N ILE A 498 23.78 7.48 9.43
CA ILE A 498 25.21 7.77 9.44
C ILE A 498 25.79 7.35 8.09
N ILE A 499 26.65 8.18 7.53
CA ILE A 499 27.52 7.82 6.40
C ILE A 499 28.96 7.93 6.89
N CYS A 500 29.75 6.88 6.73
CA CYS A 500 31.18 6.90 7.06
C CYS A 500 32.02 6.45 5.86
N GLY A 501 33.32 6.80 5.89
CA GLY A 501 34.24 6.50 4.79
C GLY A 501 34.18 7.48 3.60
N MET A 502 33.53 8.62 3.75
CA MET A 502 33.48 9.67 2.71
C MET A 502 34.84 10.33 2.52
N THR A 503 35.16 10.62 1.26
CA THR A 503 36.33 11.39 0.84
C THR A 503 35.91 12.70 0.17
N LEU A 504 36.85 13.49 -0.29
CA LEU A 504 36.57 14.71 -1.08
C LEU A 504 36.24 14.40 -2.56
N ASP A 505 36.20 13.12 -2.96
CA ASP A 505 35.79 12.71 -4.31
C ASP A 505 34.30 12.97 -4.49
N THR A 506 33.95 13.71 -5.56
CA THR A 506 32.58 14.04 -5.95
C THR A 506 32.23 13.47 -7.34
N SER A 507 33.01 12.50 -7.79
CA SER A 507 32.84 11.87 -9.09
C SER A 507 31.61 10.97 -9.18
N ASP A 508 31.27 10.57 -10.40
CA ASP A 508 30.22 9.56 -10.66
C ASP A 508 30.54 8.23 -9.98
N ARG A 509 31.84 7.91 -9.84
CA ARG A 509 32.31 6.73 -9.14
C ARG A 509 31.88 6.79 -7.66
N GLN A 510 32.13 7.92 -7.01
CA GLN A 510 31.77 8.09 -5.58
C GLN A 510 30.25 7.99 -5.37
N LEU A 511 29.44 8.58 -6.26
CA LEU A 511 27.98 8.43 -6.16
C LEU A 511 27.55 6.95 -6.33
N ALA A 512 28.15 6.22 -7.26
CA ALA A 512 27.82 4.80 -7.45
C ALA A 512 28.18 3.95 -6.22
N LEU A 513 29.35 4.20 -5.59
CA LEU A 513 29.76 3.51 -4.38
C LEU A 513 28.85 3.87 -3.18
N LEU A 514 28.52 5.14 -3.01
CA LEU A 514 27.60 5.57 -1.94
C LEU A 514 26.20 4.99 -2.11
N TYR A 515 25.70 4.94 -3.35
CA TYR A 515 24.45 4.27 -3.68
C TYR A 515 24.49 2.78 -3.30
N LEU A 516 25.55 2.06 -3.64
CA LEU A 516 25.71 0.64 -3.28
C LEU A 516 25.77 0.46 -1.76
N ALA A 517 26.55 1.29 -1.06
CA ALA A 517 26.64 1.25 0.41
C ALA A 517 25.27 1.51 1.08
N ALA A 518 24.43 2.38 0.50
CA ALA A 518 23.07 2.60 0.97
C ALA A 518 22.15 1.38 0.74
N VAL A 519 22.24 0.74 -0.44
CA VAL A 519 21.50 -0.51 -0.71
C VAL A 519 21.90 -1.59 0.29
N GLN A 520 23.18 -1.73 0.58
CA GLN A 520 23.69 -2.67 1.58
C GLN A 520 23.23 -2.33 3.00
N GLY A 521 23.25 -1.06 3.39
CA GLY A 521 22.74 -0.61 4.68
C GLY A 521 21.26 -0.99 4.87
N ILE A 522 20.43 -0.82 3.83
CA ILE A 522 19.03 -1.25 3.83
C ILE A 522 18.93 -2.78 3.97
N ALA A 523 19.76 -3.53 3.25
CA ALA A 523 19.77 -5.00 3.33
C ALA A 523 20.21 -5.51 4.72
N TYR A 524 21.20 -4.87 5.36
CA TYR A 524 21.57 -5.17 6.76
C TYR A 524 20.44 -4.84 7.73
N GLY A 525 19.69 -3.76 7.51
CA GLY A 525 18.49 -3.45 8.29
C GLY A 525 17.42 -4.54 8.14
N THR A 526 17.18 -5.04 6.93
CA THR A 526 16.27 -6.19 6.69
C THR A 526 16.78 -7.45 7.41
N ARG A 527 18.07 -7.78 7.31
CA ARG A 527 18.66 -8.91 8.02
C ARG A 527 18.44 -8.81 9.54
N HIS A 528 18.68 -7.63 10.11
CA HIS A 528 18.48 -7.39 11.55
C HIS A 528 17.02 -7.68 11.95
N ILE A 529 16.04 -7.25 11.15
CA ILE A 529 14.61 -7.54 11.40
C ILE A 529 14.33 -9.04 11.33
N VAL A 530 14.82 -9.74 10.30
CA VAL A 530 14.61 -11.20 10.12
C VAL A 530 15.24 -11.98 11.28
N GLU A 531 16.50 -11.70 11.63
CA GLU A 531 17.19 -12.36 12.73
C GLU A 531 16.48 -12.10 14.07
N HIS A 532 16.02 -10.88 14.30
CA HIS A 532 15.27 -10.52 15.50
C HIS A 532 13.92 -11.25 15.58
N CYS A 533 13.17 -11.35 14.49
CA CYS A 533 11.93 -12.12 14.45
C CYS A 533 12.19 -13.60 14.71
N ASN A 534 13.21 -14.19 14.09
CA ASN A 534 13.57 -15.60 14.29
C ASN A 534 14.04 -15.88 15.74
N ALA A 535 14.74 -14.95 16.36
CA ALA A 535 15.12 -15.06 17.78
C ALA A 535 13.92 -15.04 18.73
N HIS A 536 12.75 -14.57 18.28
CA HIS A 536 11.52 -14.46 19.07
C HIS A 536 10.40 -15.41 18.62
N GLY A 537 10.74 -16.49 17.90
CA GLY A 537 9.82 -17.61 17.63
C GLY A 537 9.32 -17.74 16.20
N HIS A 538 9.67 -16.83 15.28
CA HIS A 538 9.51 -17.10 13.85
C HIS A 538 10.60 -18.07 13.34
N THR A 539 10.38 -18.61 12.15
CA THR A 539 11.33 -19.49 11.44
C THR A 539 11.41 -19.07 9.97
N ILE A 540 11.65 -17.77 9.75
CA ILE A 540 11.68 -17.18 8.41
C ILE A 540 12.95 -17.66 7.70
N ASP A 541 12.77 -18.34 6.57
CA ASP A 541 13.81 -18.88 5.70
C ASP A 541 13.64 -18.49 4.24
N MET A 542 12.55 -17.77 3.90
CA MET A 542 12.24 -17.29 2.55
C MET A 542 11.66 -15.87 2.60
N LEU A 543 12.12 -15.03 1.69
CA LEU A 543 11.59 -13.68 1.50
C LEU A 543 10.82 -13.58 0.19
N LEU A 544 9.73 -12.80 0.19
CA LEU A 544 8.97 -12.47 -1.01
C LEU A 544 8.98 -10.96 -1.17
N ALA A 545 9.54 -10.44 -2.27
CA ALA A 545 9.72 -9.01 -2.44
C ALA A 545 8.87 -8.45 -3.59
N CYS A 546 8.16 -7.36 -3.31
CA CYS A 546 7.42 -6.58 -4.31
C CYS A 546 7.65 -5.08 -4.14
N GLY A 547 7.03 -4.28 -5.01
CA GLY A 547 7.17 -2.83 -5.02
C GLY A 547 8.29 -2.32 -5.95
N GLY A 548 8.48 -1.00 -5.96
CA GLY A 548 9.39 -0.36 -6.92
C GLY A 548 10.84 -0.82 -6.85
N LEU A 549 11.38 -0.98 -5.63
CA LEU A 549 12.79 -1.37 -5.43
C LEU A 549 13.06 -2.83 -5.78
N SER A 550 12.07 -3.72 -5.72
CA SER A 550 12.26 -5.13 -6.11
C SER A 550 12.53 -5.32 -7.61
N ARG A 551 12.31 -4.28 -8.42
CA ARG A 551 12.67 -4.26 -9.85
C ARG A 551 14.17 -3.99 -10.08
N ASN A 552 14.89 -3.58 -9.06
CA ASN A 552 16.32 -3.28 -9.12
C ASN A 552 17.14 -4.55 -8.81
N PRO A 553 17.87 -5.13 -9.79
CA PRO A 553 18.58 -6.39 -9.59
C PRO A 553 19.71 -6.29 -8.55
N VAL A 554 20.37 -5.13 -8.41
CA VAL A 554 21.41 -4.93 -7.38
C VAL A 554 20.76 -4.92 -6.00
N PHE A 555 19.61 -4.26 -5.84
CA PHE A 555 18.88 -4.25 -4.58
C PHE A 555 18.49 -5.67 -4.14
N VAL A 556 17.92 -6.46 -5.06
CA VAL A 556 17.49 -7.84 -4.77
C VAL A 556 18.69 -8.73 -4.44
N GLN A 557 19.76 -8.66 -5.24
CA GLN A 557 20.93 -9.52 -5.04
C GLN A 557 21.67 -9.21 -3.72
N GLU A 558 21.88 -7.92 -3.39
CA GLU A 558 22.50 -7.54 -2.12
C GLU A 558 21.66 -8.01 -0.91
N HIS A 559 20.32 -7.97 -1.02
CA HIS A 559 19.44 -8.51 0.04
C HIS A 559 19.61 -10.02 0.19
N VAL A 560 19.62 -10.78 -0.92
CA VAL A 560 19.83 -12.25 -0.87
C VAL A 560 21.19 -12.58 -0.25
N ASP A 561 22.25 -11.92 -0.70
CA ASP A 561 23.63 -12.22 -0.28
C ASP A 561 23.88 -11.83 1.20
N ILE A 562 23.28 -10.73 1.67
CA ILE A 562 23.43 -10.23 3.04
C ILE A 562 22.58 -11.02 4.03
N ILE A 563 21.33 -11.32 3.68
CA ILE A 563 20.38 -11.97 4.60
C ILE A 563 20.63 -13.48 4.67
N GLY A 564 21.08 -14.07 3.56
CA GLY A 564 21.32 -15.52 3.49
C GLY A 564 20.05 -16.34 3.23
N CYS A 565 18.94 -15.68 2.85
CA CYS A 565 17.68 -16.32 2.46
C CYS A 565 17.37 -16.07 0.99
N PRO A 566 16.75 -17.03 0.30
CA PRO A 566 16.28 -16.81 -1.07
C PRO A 566 15.18 -15.75 -1.12
N ILE A 567 15.13 -15.01 -2.24
CA ILE A 567 14.06 -14.05 -2.50
C ILE A 567 13.23 -14.51 -3.70
N VAL A 568 11.93 -14.56 -3.49
CA VAL A 568 10.91 -14.83 -4.52
C VAL A 568 10.36 -13.49 -5.01
N LEU A 569 10.37 -13.27 -6.33
CA LEU A 569 9.75 -12.13 -6.98
C LEU A 569 8.45 -12.58 -7.64
N PRO A 570 7.31 -11.95 -7.37
CA PRO A 570 6.02 -12.35 -7.92
C PRO A 570 6.00 -12.18 -9.44
N ARG A 571 5.15 -12.96 -10.13
CA ARG A 571 4.90 -12.81 -11.57
C ARG A 571 4.36 -11.43 -11.90
N GLU A 572 3.38 -10.97 -11.11
CA GLU A 572 2.76 -9.66 -11.29
C GLU A 572 3.47 -8.63 -10.40
N SER A 573 4.07 -7.65 -11.03
CA SER A 573 4.82 -6.59 -10.32
C SER A 573 3.91 -5.65 -9.50
N GLU A 574 2.62 -5.58 -9.85
CA GLU A 574 1.61 -4.74 -9.17
C GLU A 574 0.89 -5.54 -8.06
N SER A 575 1.66 -6.07 -7.13
CA SER A 575 1.17 -6.97 -6.07
C SER A 575 0.13 -6.32 -5.16
N VAL A 576 0.21 -5.01 -4.91
CA VAL A 576 -0.79 -4.29 -4.10
C VAL A 576 -2.14 -4.28 -4.81
N LEU A 577 -2.15 -4.03 -6.13
CA LEU A 577 -3.37 -4.10 -6.95
C LEU A 577 -3.93 -5.53 -7.01
N LEU A 578 -3.05 -6.54 -7.09
CA LEU A 578 -3.47 -7.94 -7.03
C LEU A 578 -4.10 -8.26 -5.67
N GLY A 579 -3.46 -7.88 -4.56
CA GLY A 579 -4.02 -8.09 -3.21
C GLY A 579 -5.37 -7.40 -3.02
N ALA A 580 -5.50 -6.16 -3.49
CA ALA A 580 -6.78 -5.46 -3.49
C ALA A 580 -7.83 -6.20 -4.36
N ALA A 581 -7.48 -6.65 -5.57
CA ALA A 581 -8.40 -7.39 -6.44
C ALA A 581 -8.84 -8.73 -5.82
N ILE A 582 -7.96 -9.40 -5.07
CA ILE A 582 -8.27 -10.62 -4.31
C ILE A 582 -9.42 -10.37 -3.34
N LEU A 583 -9.47 -9.21 -2.65
CA LEU A 583 -10.59 -8.85 -1.78
C LEU A 583 -11.91 -8.79 -2.56
N GLY A 584 -11.89 -8.21 -3.75
CA GLY A 584 -13.03 -8.16 -4.65
C GLY A 584 -13.50 -9.55 -5.10
N ALA A 585 -12.56 -10.45 -5.39
CA ALA A 585 -12.86 -11.82 -5.78
C ALA A 585 -13.53 -12.62 -4.64
N VAL A 586 -13.10 -12.39 -3.40
CA VAL A 586 -13.71 -12.99 -2.19
C VAL A 586 -15.12 -12.38 -1.96
N ALA A 587 -15.26 -11.06 -2.04
CA ALA A 587 -16.56 -10.40 -1.88
C ALA A 587 -17.58 -10.85 -2.94
N ALA A 588 -17.12 -11.12 -4.16
CA ALA A 588 -17.93 -11.70 -5.25
C ALA A 588 -18.22 -13.20 -5.05
N LYS A 589 -17.77 -13.80 -3.94
CA LYS A 589 -17.93 -15.23 -3.63
C LYS A 589 -17.38 -16.16 -4.72
N LYS A 590 -16.37 -15.69 -5.48
CA LYS A 590 -15.66 -16.52 -6.46
C LYS A 590 -14.79 -17.58 -5.76
N TYR A 591 -14.31 -17.25 -4.57
CA TYR A 591 -13.54 -18.14 -3.67
C TYR A 591 -14.20 -18.15 -2.29
N ALA A 592 -14.10 -19.28 -1.59
CA ALA A 592 -14.72 -19.44 -0.28
C ALA A 592 -13.98 -18.70 0.85
N SER A 593 -12.69 -18.40 0.66
CA SER A 593 -11.87 -17.71 1.64
C SER A 593 -10.77 -16.86 0.98
N LEU A 594 -10.21 -15.92 1.76
CA LEU A 594 -9.06 -15.11 1.31
C LEU A 594 -7.85 -15.99 0.98
N SER A 595 -7.55 -16.99 1.81
CA SER A 595 -6.43 -17.91 1.59
C SER A 595 -6.60 -18.75 0.32
N GLU A 596 -7.83 -19.17 -0.01
CA GLU A 596 -8.12 -19.86 -1.27
C GLU A 596 -7.89 -18.94 -2.47
N ALA A 597 -8.39 -17.70 -2.40
CA ALA A 597 -8.20 -16.71 -3.46
C ALA A 597 -6.71 -16.37 -3.66
N MET A 598 -5.94 -16.23 -2.57
CA MET A 598 -4.49 -16.00 -2.64
C MET A 598 -3.77 -17.15 -3.35
N ARG A 599 -4.05 -18.41 -2.99
CA ARG A 599 -3.44 -19.56 -3.67
C ARG A 599 -3.79 -19.64 -5.15
N ALA A 600 -5.01 -19.27 -5.52
CA ALA A 600 -5.45 -19.31 -6.91
C ALA A 600 -4.85 -18.18 -7.77
N LEU A 601 -4.66 -16.99 -7.18
CA LEU A 601 -4.33 -15.77 -7.91
C LEU A 601 -2.86 -15.34 -7.78
N ASN A 602 -2.16 -15.73 -6.70
CA ASN A 602 -0.71 -15.51 -6.53
C ASN A 602 0.08 -16.52 -7.37
N ALA A 603 0.06 -16.40 -8.68
CA ALA A 603 0.69 -17.38 -9.54
C ALA A 603 2.23 -17.35 -9.49
N ALA A 604 2.80 -18.40 -10.07
CA ALA A 604 4.23 -18.73 -10.15
C ALA A 604 5.18 -17.53 -10.26
N ALA A 605 6.22 -17.54 -9.45
CA ALA A 605 7.17 -16.45 -9.22
C ALA A 605 8.56 -16.75 -9.79
N ARG A 606 9.34 -15.69 -10.03
CA ARG A 606 10.77 -15.81 -10.29
C ARG A 606 11.53 -15.97 -8.97
N PHE A 607 12.54 -16.82 -8.99
CA PHE A 607 13.39 -17.11 -7.84
C PHE A 607 14.76 -16.47 -8.00
N THR A 608 15.27 -15.81 -6.95
CA THR A 608 16.65 -15.31 -6.89
C THR A 608 17.37 -16.04 -5.76
N LEU A 609 18.37 -16.80 -6.11
CA LEU A 609 19.20 -17.59 -5.20
C LEU A 609 20.46 -16.83 -4.77
N LEU A 610 21.01 -17.26 -3.65
CA LEU A 610 22.36 -16.88 -3.20
C LEU A 610 23.38 -17.12 -4.32
N ASN A 611 24.17 -16.12 -4.64
CA ASN A 611 25.40 -16.33 -5.40
C ASN A 611 26.46 -16.95 -4.48
N ILE A 612 26.26 -18.24 -4.15
CA ILE A 612 27.21 -18.97 -3.30
C ILE A 612 28.49 -19.18 -4.11
N LYS A 613 29.34 -18.19 -4.17
CA LYS A 613 30.77 -18.45 -4.21
C LYS A 613 31.23 -18.44 -2.75
N PRO A 614 31.78 -19.54 -2.23
CA PRO A 614 32.27 -19.55 -0.84
C PRO A 614 33.28 -18.42 -0.69
N ILE A 615 32.96 -17.46 0.17
CA ILE A 615 33.91 -16.45 0.62
C ILE A 615 34.60 -17.12 1.80
N PHE A 616 35.87 -17.43 1.60
CA PHE A 616 36.77 -17.75 2.70
C PHE A 616 37.20 -16.48 3.40
#